data_81ff98edc15b7a2f76e33dc3cf5912c8
#
_entry.id   81ff98edc15b7a2f76e33dc3cf5912c8
#
_cell.length_a   1.000
_cell.length_b   1.000
_cell.length_c   1.000
_cell.angle_alpha   90.00
_cell.angle_beta   90.00
_cell.angle_gamma   90.00
#
_symmetry.space_group_name_H-M   'P 1'
#
loop_
_entity.id
_entity.type
_entity.pdbx_description
1 polymer ?
#
loop_
_entity_poly.entity_id
_entity_poly.type
_entity_poly.pdbx_seq_one_letter_code
_entity_poly.pdbx_strand_id
1 'polypeptide(L)'
;QLSLMDMDGRFTNEQKLERARKAMTAQAQRKLDMIGKISKALGMDVVVHDYMRGSNGYFGEDGKIHFVLSGHMSVARVAAHELTHQMQSVASEKYTVVRDQLIEDVGQDRFDRLLKRKAAQYGYNMESEQGRLACDEEVIAELCEGMLSDKDRLERFAERHTDTALTLKER
;
A
#
# COMPACT_ATOMS: atom_id res chain seq x y z
N GLN A 1 -1.85 -18.09 -4.39
CA GLN A 1 -2.07 -19.49 -4.80
C GLN A 1 -3.44 -19.92 -4.31
N LEU A 2 -4.41 -20.07 -5.22
CA LEU A 2 -5.70 -20.69 -4.91
C LEU A 2 -5.44 -22.15 -4.54
N SER A 3 -5.38 -22.46 -3.26
CA SER A 3 -5.33 -23.83 -2.78
C SER A 3 -6.75 -24.40 -2.84
N LEU A 4 -7.15 -24.82 -4.04
CA LEU A 4 -8.30 -25.68 -4.19
C LEU A 4 -7.84 -27.11 -3.94
N MET A 5 -8.15 -27.64 -2.76
CA MET A 5 -8.01 -29.08 -2.52
C MET A 5 -8.93 -29.82 -3.49
N ASP A 6 -8.33 -30.32 -4.55
CA ASP A 6 -8.95 -31.27 -5.45
C ASP A 6 -8.76 -32.67 -4.85
N MET A 7 -9.71 -33.12 -4.08
CA MET A 7 -9.62 -34.43 -3.43
C MET A 7 -9.74 -35.62 -4.42
N ASP A 8 -10.15 -35.41 -5.68
CA ASP A 8 -10.48 -36.53 -6.59
C ASP A 8 -10.01 -36.37 -8.06
N GLY A 9 -9.21 -35.33 -8.40
CA GLY A 9 -8.77 -35.16 -9.81
C GLY A 9 -9.87 -34.91 -10.84
N ARG A 10 -11.14 -34.68 -10.41
CA ARG A 10 -12.35 -34.66 -11.25
C ARG A 10 -12.55 -33.38 -12.06
N PHE A 11 -11.76 -32.32 -11.80
CA PHE A 11 -11.98 -31.02 -12.43
C PHE A 11 -10.80 -30.60 -13.29
N THR A 12 -11.08 -30.10 -14.49
CA THR A 12 -10.09 -29.39 -15.31
C THR A 12 -9.65 -28.09 -14.61
N ASN A 13 -8.49 -27.56 -15.00
CA ASN A 13 -8.02 -26.28 -14.46
C ASN A 13 -9.02 -25.15 -14.68
N GLU A 14 -9.76 -25.17 -15.80
CA GLU A 14 -10.79 -24.21 -16.13
C GLU A 14 -12.02 -24.33 -15.23
N GLN A 15 -12.46 -25.55 -14.94
CA GLN A 15 -13.55 -25.82 -13.98
C GLN A 15 -13.16 -25.46 -12.55
N LYS A 16 -11.89 -25.67 -12.18
CA LYS A 16 -11.34 -25.25 -10.86
C LYS A 16 -11.34 -23.72 -10.75
N LEU A 17 -10.91 -23.02 -11.79
CA LEU A 17 -10.91 -21.57 -11.85
C LEU A 17 -12.32 -20.99 -11.79
N GLU A 18 -13.27 -21.56 -12.52
CA GLU A 18 -14.66 -21.13 -12.53
C GLU A 18 -15.33 -21.35 -11.16
N ARG A 19 -15.06 -22.48 -10.49
CA ARG A 19 -15.55 -22.73 -9.12
C ARG A 19 -14.93 -21.77 -8.10
N ALA A 20 -13.63 -21.49 -8.23
CA ALA A 20 -12.97 -20.51 -7.40
C ALA A 20 -13.59 -19.12 -7.57
N ARG A 21 -13.87 -18.70 -8.81
CA ARG A 21 -14.57 -17.45 -9.09
C ARG A 21 -15.95 -17.40 -8.46
N LYS A 22 -16.73 -18.49 -8.55
CA LYS A 22 -18.07 -18.59 -7.95
C LYS A 22 -18.04 -18.61 -6.42
N ALA A 23 -16.98 -19.17 -5.82
CA ALA A 23 -16.80 -19.21 -4.36
C ALA A 23 -16.26 -17.88 -3.79
N MET A 24 -15.79 -16.96 -4.63
CA MET A 24 -15.31 -15.66 -4.17
C MET A 24 -16.44 -14.88 -3.50
N THR A 25 -16.16 -14.36 -2.30
CA THR A 25 -17.09 -13.45 -1.65
C THR A 25 -17.23 -12.15 -2.46
N ALA A 26 -18.38 -11.48 -2.36
CA ALA A 26 -18.61 -10.18 -3.01
C ALA A 26 -17.54 -9.14 -2.60
N GLN A 27 -16.93 -9.30 -1.44
CA GLN A 27 -15.83 -8.46 -0.98
C GLN A 27 -14.54 -8.73 -1.76
N ALA A 28 -14.19 -10.00 -1.98
CA ALA A 28 -13.01 -10.37 -2.76
C ALA A 28 -13.15 -9.89 -4.21
N GLN A 29 -14.33 -10.02 -4.80
CA GLN A 29 -14.60 -9.50 -6.14
C GLN A 29 -14.41 -7.98 -6.22
N ARG A 30 -14.95 -7.22 -5.26
CA ARG A 30 -14.74 -5.76 -5.20
C ARG A 30 -13.28 -5.38 -5.05
N LYS A 31 -12.50 -6.15 -4.27
CA LYS A 31 -11.05 -5.93 -4.16
C LYS A 31 -10.35 -6.18 -5.49
N LEU A 32 -10.66 -7.25 -6.21
CA LEU A 32 -10.09 -7.52 -7.53
C LEU A 32 -10.41 -6.44 -8.54
N ASP A 33 -11.65 -5.96 -8.57
CA ASP A 33 -12.06 -4.87 -9.46
C ASP A 33 -11.28 -3.58 -9.15
N MET A 34 -11.06 -3.29 -7.86
CA MET A 34 -10.27 -2.14 -7.44
C MET A 34 -8.79 -2.30 -7.78
N ILE A 35 -8.21 -3.48 -7.56
CA ILE A 35 -6.82 -3.80 -7.94
C ILE A 35 -6.63 -3.60 -9.45
N GLY A 36 -7.55 -4.08 -10.27
CA GLY A 36 -7.50 -3.89 -11.72
C GLY A 36 -7.56 -2.41 -12.12
N LYS A 37 -8.37 -1.59 -11.44
CA LYS A 37 -8.43 -0.14 -11.68
C LYS A 37 -7.13 0.55 -11.29
N ILE A 38 -6.53 0.18 -10.15
CA ILE A 38 -5.26 0.74 -9.68
C ILE A 38 -4.13 0.35 -10.62
N SER A 39 -4.01 -0.93 -10.98
CA SER A 39 -3.02 -1.42 -11.96
C SER A 39 -3.08 -0.62 -13.27
N LYS A 40 -4.28 -0.43 -13.80
CA LYS A 40 -4.49 0.35 -15.03
C LYS A 40 -4.13 1.84 -14.85
N ALA A 41 -4.53 2.44 -13.73
CA ALA A 41 -4.28 3.86 -13.46
C ALA A 41 -2.78 4.17 -13.29
N LEU A 42 -2.04 3.24 -12.68
CA LEU A 42 -0.60 3.38 -12.45
C LEU A 42 0.25 2.89 -13.64
N GLY A 43 -0.35 2.17 -14.59
CA GLY A 43 0.40 1.51 -15.68
C GLY A 43 1.36 0.44 -15.16
N MET A 44 1.07 -0.18 -14.02
CA MET A 44 1.92 -1.15 -13.34
C MET A 44 1.26 -2.52 -13.31
N ASP A 45 2.07 -3.56 -13.55
CA ASP A 45 1.66 -4.93 -13.27
C ASP A 45 1.54 -5.16 -11.76
N VAL A 46 0.55 -5.94 -11.38
CA VAL A 46 0.29 -6.30 -9.99
C VAL A 46 0.18 -7.81 -9.83
N VAL A 47 0.46 -8.30 -8.63
CA VAL A 47 0.30 -9.71 -8.26
C VAL A 47 -0.78 -9.81 -7.19
N VAL A 48 -1.63 -10.82 -7.28
CA VAL A 48 -2.71 -11.05 -6.34
C VAL A 48 -2.52 -12.38 -5.64
N HIS A 49 -2.53 -12.35 -4.32
CA HIS A 49 -2.48 -13.52 -3.44
C HIS A 49 -3.81 -13.69 -2.71
N ASP A 50 -4.29 -14.91 -2.57
CA ASP A 50 -5.51 -15.16 -1.79
C ASP A 50 -5.28 -14.90 -0.31
N TYR A 51 -4.18 -15.44 0.20
CA TYR A 51 -3.81 -15.39 1.60
C TYR A 51 -2.32 -15.26 1.78
N MET A 52 -1.94 -14.39 2.72
CA MET A 52 -0.58 -14.31 3.25
C MET A 52 -0.66 -13.93 4.72
N ARG A 53 -0.04 -14.74 5.57
CA ARG A 53 -0.12 -14.53 7.03
C ARG A 53 0.50 -13.21 7.44
N GLY A 54 -0.32 -12.36 8.07
CA GLY A 54 0.15 -11.09 8.66
C GLY A 54 0.44 -9.97 7.65
N SER A 55 0.12 -10.16 6.36
CA SER A 55 0.32 -9.14 5.33
C SER A 55 -0.99 -8.73 4.68
N ASN A 56 -1.08 -7.45 4.30
CA ASN A 56 -2.14 -6.93 3.44
C ASN A 56 -1.67 -6.74 1.99
N GLY A 57 -0.36 -6.62 1.81
CA GLY A 57 0.34 -6.45 0.55
C GLY A 57 1.80 -6.10 0.79
N TYR A 58 2.57 -5.97 -0.26
CA TYR A 58 3.96 -5.51 -0.23
C TYR A 58 4.43 -5.12 -1.63
N PHE A 59 5.48 -4.30 -1.71
CA PHE A 59 6.20 -4.03 -2.95
C PHE A 59 7.31 -5.08 -3.10
N GLY A 60 7.26 -5.87 -4.18
CA GLY A 60 8.19 -6.97 -4.41
C GLY A 60 9.49 -6.54 -5.09
N GLU A 61 10.55 -7.34 -4.94
CA GLU A 61 11.81 -7.18 -5.68
C GLU A 61 11.62 -7.30 -7.21
N ASP A 62 10.49 -7.89 -7.64
CA ASP A 62 10.07 -7.97 -9.04
C ASP A 62 9.50 -6.64 -9.58
N GLY A 63 9.52 -5.58 -8.78
CA GLY A 63 9.01 -4.25 -9.13
C GLY A 63 7.49 -4.15 -9.19
N LYS A 64 6.76 -5.10 -8.57
CA LYS A 64 5.30 -5.14 -8.59
C LYS A 64 4.71 -4.93 -7.20
N ILE A 65 3.48 -4.43 -7.16
CA ILE A 65 2.70 -4.41 -5.92
C ILE A 65 1.98 -5.75 -5.79
N HIS A 66 2.19 -6.41 -4.67
CA HIS A 66 1.53 -7.65 -4.30
C HIS A 66 0.38 -7.33 -3.36
N PHE A 67 -0.85 -7.66 -3.75
CA PHE A 67 -2.06 -7.50 -2.95
C PHE A 67 -2.49 -8.83 -2.34
N VAL A 68 -2.99 -8.78 -1.10
CA VAL A 68 -3.53 -9.97 -0.41
C VAL A 68 -5.04 -9.80 -0.24
N LEU A 69 -5.83 -10.67 -0.87
CA LEU A 69 -7.30 -10.59 -0.85
C LEU A 69 -7.89 -10.76 0.55
N SER A 70 -7.31 -11.66 1.35
CA SER A 70 -7.71 -11.89 2.73
C SER A 70 -7.28 -10.78 3.70
N GLY A 71 -6.46 -9.83 3.26
CA GLY A 71 -6.01 -8.71 4.07
C GLY A 71 -7.17 -7.83 4.55
N HIS A 72 -7.01 -7.21 5.72
CA HIS A 72 -8.05 -6.36 6.32
C HIS A 72 -8.05 -4.93 5.77
N MET A 73 -6.94 -4.49 5.19
CA MET A 73 -6.82 -3.14 4.62
C MET A 73 -7.54 -3.03 3.28
N SER A 74 -7.98 -1.81 2.95
CA SER A 74 -8.49 -1.53 1.61
C SER A 74 -7.36 -1.55 0.58
N VAL A 75 -7.69 -1.89 -0.66
CA VAL A 75 -6.71 -1.96 -1.76
C VAL A 75 -6.04 -0.61 -1.98
N ALA A 76 -6.80 0.51 -1.89
CA ALA A 76 -6.25 1.85 -2.04
C ALA A 76 -5.21 2.19 -0.96
N ARG A 77 -5.45 1.76 0.28
CA ARG A 77 -4.51 1.97 1.38
C ARG A 77 -3.22 1.18 1.17
N VAL A 78 -3.33 -0.09 0.79
CA VAL A 78 -2.17 -0.93 0.46
C VAL A 78 -1.37 -0.30 -0.68
N ALA A 79 -2.04 0.09 -1.77
CA ALA A 79 -1.37 0.75 -2.89
C ALA A 79 -0.62 2.02 -2.47
N ALA A 80 -1.26 2.88 -1.69
CA ALA A 80 -0.64 4.12 -1.20
C ALA A 80 0.60 3.86 -0.35
N HIS A 81 0.52 2.87 0.53
CA HIS A 81 1.63 2.46 1.40
C HIS A 81 2.82 1.96 0.57
N GLU A 82 2.58 0.99 -0.30
CA GLU A 82 3.63 0.37 -1.11
C GLU A 82 4.24 1.33 -2.15
N LEU A 83 3.43 2.23 -2.72
CA LEU A 83 3.93 3.28 -3.62
C LEU A 83 4.82 4.30 -2.89
N THR A 84 4.60 4.54 -1.61
CA THR A 84 5.46 5.41 -0.81
C THR A 84 6.86 4.80 -0.65
N HIS A 85 6.94 3.51 -0.36
CA HIS A 85 8.21 2.78 -0.30
C HIS A 85 8.91 2.77 -1.66
N GLN A 86 8.17 2.54 -2.74
CA GLN A 86 8.73 2.63 -4.09
C GLN A 86 9.28 4.02 -4.39
N MET A 87 8.52 5.08 -4.06
CA MET A 87 8.95 6.46 -4.30
C MET A 87 10.24 6.78 -3.55
N GLN A 88 10.37 6.34 -2.31
CA GLN A 88 11.59 6.48 -1.52
C GLN A 88 12.78 5.80 -2.20
N SER A 89 12.57 4.59 -2.72
CA SER A 89 13.62 3.78 -3.37
C SER A 89 14.08 4.35 -4.72
N VAL A 90 13.15 4.82 -5.59
CA VAL A 90 13.46 5.17 -6.98
C VAL A 90 13.44 6.66 -7.28
N ALA A 91 12.89 7.48 -6.40
CA ALA A 91 12.72 8.92 -6.54
C ALA A 91 12.87 9.66 -5.21
N SER A 92 14.00 9.45 -4.53
CA SER A 92 14.25 9.92 -3.17
C SER A 92 14.07 11.46 -2.99
N GLU A 93 14.37 12.27 -4.01
CA GLU A 93 14.12 13.70 -3.95
C GLU A 93 12.62 14.02 -3.87
N LYS A 94 11.79 13.34 -4.67
CA LYS A 94 10.33 13.49 -4.62
C LYS A 94 9.76 12.99 -3.31
N TYR A 95 10.27 11.86 -2.81
CA TYR A 95 9.92 11.34 -1.50
C TYR A 95 10.20 12.36 -0.40
N THR A 96 11.38 13.00 -0.41
CA THR A 96 11.75 14.03 0.57
C THR A 96 10.77 15.20 0.56
N VAL A 97 10.40 15.71 -0.62
CA VAL A 97 9.42 16.80 -0.76
C VAL A 97 8.06 16.39 -0.18
N VAL A 98 7.55 15.21 -0.54
CA VAL A 98 6.27 14.71 -0.01
C VAL A 98 6.32 14.50 1.50
N ARG A 99 7.42 13.94 2.01
CA ARG A 99 7.68 13.74 3.42
C ARG A 99 7.61 15.06 4.19
N ASP A 100 8.35 16.06 3.75
CA ASP A 100 8.43 17.36 4.46
C ASP A 100 7.07 18.05 4.48
N GLN A 101 6.30 17.98 3.40
CA GLN A 101 4.94 18.52 3.34
C GLN A 101 3.94 17.75 4.21
N LEU A 102 4.08 16.43 4.31
CA LEU A 102 3.25 15.64 5.23
C LEU A 102 3.57 15.98 6.69
N ILE A 103 4.84 16.20 7.02
CA ILE A 103 5.26 16.62 8.36
C ILE A 103 4.72 18.02 8.67
N GLU A 104 4.79 18.95 7.72
CA GLU A 104 4.20 20.29 7.85
C GLU A 104 2.69 20.20 8.08
N ASP A 105 1.98 19.35 7.34
CA ASP A 105 0.53 19.15 7.43
C ASP A 105 0.07 18.61 8.78
N VAL A 106 0.80 17.63 9.33
CA VAL A 106 0.45 17.01 10.62
C VAL A 106 1.04 17.72 11.83
N GLY A 107 2.09 18.51 11.63
CA GLY A 107 2.89 19.18 12.65
C GLY A 107 3.97 18.26 13.26
N GLN A 108 5.16 18.85 13.53
CA GLN A 108 6.33 18.12 14.03
C GLN A 108 6.04 17.32 15.31
N ASP A 109 5.38 17.93 16.29
CA ASP A 109 5.06 17.26 17.56
C ASP A 109 4.20 16.00 17.38
N ARG A 110 3.29 16.02 16.42
CA ARG A 110 2.46 14.86 16.10
C ARG A 110 3.29 13.80 15.37
N PHE A 111 4.12 14.21 14.44
CA PHE A 111 5.02 13.31 13.73
C PHE A 111 5.97 12.59 14.71
N ASP A 112 6.57 13.29 15.66
CA ASP A 112 7.44 12.71 16.68
C ASP A 112 6.72 11.68 17.56
N ARG A 113 5.45 11.94 17.90
CA ARG A 113 4.62 10.95 18.61
C ARG A 113 4.34 9.71 17.77
N LEU A 114 4.12 9.87 16.46
CA LEU A 114 3.93 8.75 15.55
C LEU A 114 5.20 7.90 15.45
N LEU A 115 6.37 8.52 15.30
CA LEU A 115 7.66 7.82 15.30
C LEU A 115 7.88 7.00 16.58
N LYS A 116 7.66 7.59 17.75
CA LYS A 116 7.80 6.88 19.04
C LYS A 116 6.86 5.69 19.14
N ARG A 117 5.61 5.86 18.71
CA ARG A 117 4.62 4.79 18.71
C ARG A 117 5.03 3.66 17.77
N LYS A 118 5.44 3.98 16.54
CA LYS A 118 5.85 3.02 15.53
C LYS A 118 7.11 2.27 15.97
N ALA A 119 8.11 2.99 16.50
CA ALA A 119 9.33 2.37 17.02
C ALA A 119 9.03 1.36 18.13
N ALA A 120 8.14 1.71 19.08
CA ALA A 120 7.73 0.79 20.14
C ALA A 120 6.94 -0.43 19.62
N GLN A 121 6.10 -0.23 18.59
CA GLN A 121 5.28 -1.28 18.02
C GLN A 121 6.10 -2.35 17.26
N TYR A 122 7.11 -1.92 16.51
CA TYR A 122 7.89 -2.78 15.62
C TYR A 122 9.31 -3.05 16.10
N GLY A 123 9.72 -2.44 17.21
CA GLY A 123 11.05 -2.67 17.79
C GLY A 123 12.18 -2.00 17.01
N TYR A 124 11.92 -0.88 16.32
CA TYR A 124 12.97 -0.15 15.61
C TYR A 124 14.01 0.40 16.59
N ASN A 125 15.29 0.18 16.28
CA ASN A 125 16.39 0.76 17.05
C ASN A 125 16.57 2.24 16.69
N MET A 126 15.99 3.13 17.50
CA MET A 126 16.04 4.58 17.28
C MET A 126 17.42 5.20 17.59
N GLU A 127 18.36 4.45 18.15
CA GLU A 127 19.76 4.89 18.34
C GLU A 127 20.59 4.72 17.07
N SER A 128 20.22 3.76 16.19
CA SER A 128 20.86 3.56 14.90
C SER A 128 20.25 4.47 13.82
N GLU A 129 21.06 4.94 12.90
CA GLU A 129 20.60 5.72 11.73
C GLU A 129 19.64 4.89 10.87
N GLN A 130 19.98 3.65 10.60
CA GLN A 130 19.14 2.74 9.80
C GLN A 130 17.77 2.51 10.46
N GLY A 131 17.71 2.32 11.78
CA GLY A 131 16.45 2.14 12.49
C GLY A 131 15.58 3.40 12.48
N ARG A 132 16.21 4.60 12.59
CA ARG A 132 15.48 5.87 12.45
C ARG A 132 14.90 6.05 11.05
N LEU A 133 15.70 5.80 10.00
CA LEU A 133 15.25 5.93 8.61
C LEU A 133 14.12 4.95 8.30
N ALA A 134 14.24 3.69 8.70
CA ALA A 134 13.18 2.70 8.50
C ALA A 134 11.88 3.07 9.25
N CYS A 135 11.99 3.58 10.48
CA CYS A 135 10.83 4.03 11.24
C CYS A 135 10.17 5.27 10.63
N ASP A 136 10.96 6.24 10.16
CA ASP A 136 10.49 7.44 9.46
C ASP A 136 9.70 7.06 8.20
N GLU A 137 10.27 6.20 7.36
CA GLU A 137 9.66 5.71 6.12
C GLU A 137 8.30 5.05 6.37
N GLU A 138 8.20 4.19 7.37
CA GLU A 138 6.95 3.55 7.76
C GLU A 138 5.88 4.54 8.23
N VAL A 139 6.27 5.59 8.97
CA VAL A 139 5.33 6.63 9.40
C VAL A 139 4.85 7.45 8.22
N ILE A 140 5.74 7.81 7.28
CA ILE A 140 5.35 8.52 6.06
C ILE A 140 4.41 7.67 5.20
N ALA A 141 4.69 6.36 5.03
CA ALA A 141 3.80 5.45 4.31
C ALA A 141 2.40 5.40 4.93
N GLU A 142 2.29 5.35 6.27
CA GLU A 142 0.98 5.41 6.96
C GLU A 142 0.28 6.76 6.78
N LEU A 143 1.01 7.86 6.75
CA LEU A 143 0.42 9.19 6.51
C LEU A 143 -0.11 9.31 5.08
N CYS A 144 0.65 8.82 4.07
CA CYS A 144 0.20 8.74 2.68
C CYS A 144 -1.05 7.86 2.54
N GLU A 145 -1.04 6.69 3.17
CA GLU A 145 -2.17 5.79 3.22
C GLU A 145 -3.43 6.47 3.78
N GLY A 146 -3.30 7.16 4.91
CA GLY A 146 -4.41 7.91 5.53
C GLY A 146 -4.90 9.09 4.69
N MET A 147 -3.99 9.78 4.00
CA MET A 147 -4.32 10.90 3.13
C MET A 147 -5.05 10.45 1.86
N LEU A 148 -4.52 9.46 1.15
CA LEU A 148 -5.07 8.99 -0.12
C LEU A 148 -6.37 8.20 0.03
N SER A 149 -6.69 7.74 1.24
CA SER A 149 -7.97 7.07 1.54
C SER A 149 -9.10 8.02 1.98
N ASP A 150 -8.80 9.31 2.18
CA ASP A 150 -9.74 10.35 2.61
C ASP A 150 -9.75 11.50 1.57
N LYS A 151 -10.82 11.58 0.78
CA LYS A 151 -10.95 12.54 -0.30
C LYS A 151 -10.81 14.01 0.17
N ASP A 152 -11.46 14.36 1.26
CA ASP A 152 -11.46 15.75 1.78
C ASP A 152 -10.06 16.13 2.29
N ARG A 153 -9.35 15.16 2.85
CA ARG A 153 -7.98 15.35 3.31
C ARG A 153 -7.01 15.50 2.14
N LEU A 154 -7.19 14.69 1.10
CA LEU A 154 -6.41 14.76 -0.13
C LEU A 154 -6.62 16.12 -0.84
N GLU A 155 -7.87 16.58 -0.94
CA GLU A 155 -8.20 17.88 -1.55
C GLU A 155 -7.54 19.03 -0.79
N ARG A 156 -7.65 19.05 0.55
CA ARG A 156 -6.98 20.08 1.38
C ARG A 156 -5.46 20.05 1.28
N PHE A 157 -4.86 18.86 1.18
CA PHE A 157 -3.43 18.71 0.96
C PHE A 157 -3.02 19.23 -0.42
N ALA A 158 -3.75 18.87 -1.46
CA ALA A 158 -3.51 19.34 -2.83
C ALA A 158 -3.63 20.87 -2.95
N GLU A 159 -4.63 21.47 -2.29
CA GLU A 159 -4.79 22.94 -2.28
C GLU A 159 -3.61 23.67 -1.62
N ARG A 160 -3.05 23.11 -0.56
CA ARG A 160 -1.88 23.69 0.14
C ARG A 160 -0.57 23.46 -0.57
N HIS A 161 -0.45 22.34 -1.26
CA HIS A 161 0.79 21.87 -1.88
C HIS A 161 0.59 21.57 -3.38
N THR A 162 0.08 22.58 -4.13
CA THR A 162 -0.31 22.42 -5.55
C THR A 162 0.81 21.82 -6.41
N ASP A 163 2.04 22.27 -6.21
CA ASP A 163 3.19 21.79 -6.99
C ASP A 163 3.49 20.30 -6.75
N THR A 164 3.32 19.84 -5.52
CA THR A 164 3.52 18.43 -5.14
C THR A 164 2.38 17.55 -5.63
N ALA A 165 1.14 18.04 -5.54
CA ALA A 165 -0.03 17.32 -6.03
C ALA A 165 0.07 17.09 -7.55
N LEU A 166 0.57 18.05 -8.31
CA LEU A 166 0.86 17.91 -9.75
C LEU A 166 1.90 16.82 -9.99
N THR A 167 2.98 16.79 -9.21
CA THR A 167 4.04 15.80 -9.35
C THR A 167 3.55 14.36 -9.08
N LEU A 168 2.57 14.18 -8.18
CA LEU A 168 1.94 12.88 -7.91
C LEU A 168 0.95 12.46 -9.00
N LYS A 169 0.42 13.42 -9.78
CA LYS A 169 -0.57 13.17 -10.83
C LYS A 169 0.03 12.91 -12.22
N GLU A 170 1.27 13.31 -12.45
CA GLU A 170 1.96 13.24 -13.77
C GLU A 170 2.66 11.89 -14.03
N ARG A 171 2.28 10.83 -13.32
CA ARG A 171 2.80 9.47 -13.58
C ARG A 171 1.71 8.51 -14.01
#